data_46155b4c8e7a32fd1a660e63da3d68c5
#
_entry.id   46155b4c8e7a32fd1a660e63da3d68c5
#
_cell.length_a   1.000
_cell.length_b   1.000
_cell.length_c   1.000
_cell.angle_alpha   90.00
_cell.angle_beta   90.00
_cell.angle_gamma   90.00
#
_symmetry.space_group_name_H-M   'P 1'
#
loop_
_entity.id
_entity.type
_entity.pdbx_description
1 polymer ?
#
loop_
_entity_poly.entity_id
_entity_poly.type
_entity_poly.pdbx_seq_one_letter_code
_entity_poly.pdbx_strand_id
1 'polypeptide(L)'
;MKNATTTIDLSPIDRMISFLTMRYAFRYNTVLSCTEYRPVALPADSFTPLDPRMLRRIILEVQREGIEVGPNDIRNYIESDYVRQFDPVGEYLASCEGAWDGHDHIGDLARTVPTDAPLWHKWFKTWLLAMVSQWQNQPSRLYGNSVAPLLISPQGYHKSTFCRRLLPDALKWGYTDSLTLSDRRQVMLAMSQQLLINLDEFNQISPRVQQGFLKNVIQLPSIKAKRPYGTHLEELPRKASFIATSNMTDILSDPSGNRRFIGIELTAPIDTSRVPDHHQLFAQALQLLRNGSRSWFDKAETEQIMLWNRRYEIQEPADQYFSLCFSVANDPLDPAAEWLSTAEIFDVIKQKVGSSLQVNTLIAFGRKLANMSGMRRRKCETCTRYLVKRVGR
;
A
#
# COMPACT_ATOMS: atom_id res chain seq x y z
N MET A 1 7.20 -53.70 -51.27
CA MET A 1 7.47 -53.12 -49.98
C MET A 1 6.37 -52.18 -49.62
N LYS A 2 5.49 -52.58 -48.69
CA LYS A 2 4.43 -51.70 -48.22
C LYS A 2 4.99 -50.83 -47.12
N ASN A 3 5.10 -49.52 -47.34
CA ASN A 3 5.39 -48.55 -46.29
C ASN A 3 4.23 -48.57 -45.29
N ALA A 4 4.45 -49.21 -44.16
CA ALA A 4 3.55 -49.11 -43.00
C ALA A 4 3.77 -47.71 -42.41
N THR A 5 2.87 -46.76 -42.72
CA THR A 5 2.74 -45.50 -41.98
C THR A 5 2.27 -45.87 -40.59
N THR A 6 3.17 -45.91 -39.61
CA THR A 6 2.83 -46.08 -38.22
C THR A 6 2.04 -44.86 -37.76
N THR A 7 0.71 -44.92 -37.83
CA THR A 7 -0.16 -43.95 -37.19
C THR A 7 0.07 -44.11 -35.69
N ILE A 8 0.75 -43.14 -35.06
CA ILE A 8 0.88 -43.08 -33.61
C ILE A 8 -0.54 -42.81 -33.09
N ASP A 9 -1.17 -43.84 -32.56
CA ASP A 9 -2.47 -43.70 -31.90
C ASP A 9 -2.28 -42.91 -30.62
N LEU A 10 -2.64 -41.63 -30.62
CA LEU A 10 -2.51 -40.73 -29.47
C LEU A 10 -3.39 -41.21 -28.34
N SER A 11 -2.87 -41.20 -27.13
CA SER A 11 -3.68 -41.49 -25.93
C SER A 11 -4.89 -40.53 -25.83
N PRO A 12 -5.98 -40.91 -25.14
CA PRO A 12 -7.11 -40.00 -24.92
C PRO A 12 -6.69 -38.67 -24.32
N ILE A 13 -5.68 -38.65 -23.42
CA ILE A 13 -5.13 -37.45 -22.82
C ILE A 13 -4.38 -36.59 -23.85
N ASP A 14 -3.57 -37.18 -24.72
CA ASP A 14 -2.84 -36.44 -25.75
C ASP A 14 -3.82 -35.85 -26.78
N ARG A 15 -4.89 -36.57 -27.12
CA ARG A 15 -5.98 -36.05 -27.97
C ARG A 15 -6.69 -34.87 -27.32
N MET A 16 -6.95 -34.94 -26.02
CA MET A 16 -7.54 -33.84 -25.23
C MET A 16 -6.63 -32.62 -25.24
N ILE A 17 -5.35 -32.78 -24.93
CA ILE A 17 -4.36 -31.67 -24.90
C ILE A 17 -4.27 -31.04 -26.28
N SER A 18 -4.17 -31.83 -27.34
CA SER A 18 -4.14 -31.34 -28.71
C SER A 18 -5.41 -30.55 -29.07
N PHE A 19 -6.58 -31.05 -28.71
CA PHE A 19 -7.87 -30.37 -28.93
C PHE A 19 -7.91 -29.03 -28.16
N LEU A 20 -7.53 -29.02 -26.90
CA LEU A 20 -7.53 -27.82 -26.06
C LEU A 20 -6.56 -26.76 -26.58
N THR A 21 -5.33 -27.13 -26.93
CA THR A 21 -4.30 -26.19 -27.40
C THR A 21 -4.58 -25.61 -28.79
N MET A 22 -5.34 -26.33 -29.63
CA MET A 22 -5.80 -25.78 -30.91
C MET A 22 -6.88 -24.70 -30.73
N ARG A 23 -7.70 -24.77 -29.68
CA ARG A 23 -8.81 -23.86 -29.47
C ARG A 23 -8.54 -22.76 -28.44
N TYR A 24 -7.75 -23.07 -27.43
CA TYR A 24 -7.47 -22.22 -26.28
C TYR A 24 -5.98 -22.13 -25.97
N ALA A 25 -5.54 -20.95 -25.63
CA ALA A 25 -4.28 -20.76 -24.94
C ALA A 25 -4.56 -20.57 -23.45
N PHE A 26 -3.79 -21.28 -22.61
CA PHE A 26 -3.87 -21.16 -21.16
C PHE A 26 -2.54 -20.60 -20.63
N ARG A 27 -2.64 -19.87 -19.49
CA ARG A 27 -1.49 -19.45 -18.70
C ARG A 27 -1.90 -19.36 -17.22
N TYR A 28 -0.99 -19.65 -16.32
CA TYR A 28 -1.22 -19.52 -14.90
C TYR A 28 -0.67 -18.18 -14.41
N ASN A 29 -1.57 -17.26 -14.02
CA ASN A 29 -1.21 -15.97 -13.44
C ASN A 29 -0.71 -16.17 -12.00
N THR A 30 0.59 -15.97 -11.79
CA THR A 30 1.25 -16.23 -10.49
C THR A 30 0.89 -15.21 -9.42
N VAL A 31 0.48 -14.00 -9.80
CA VAL A 31 0.04 -12.94 -8.87
C VAL A 31 -1.39 -13.18 -8.41
N LEU A 32 -2.32 -13.36 -9.36
CA LEU A 32 -3.73 -13.61 -9.06
C LEU A 32 -4.00 -15.05 -8.60
N SER A 33 -3.02 -15.95 -8.79
CA SER A 33 -3.13 -17.38 -8.45
C SER A 33 -4.31 -18.07 -9.13
N CYS A 34 -4.51 -17.79 -10.41
CA CYS A 34 -5.56 -18.38 -11.21
C CYS A 34 -5.08 -18.68 -12.63
N THR A 35 -5.71 -19.69 -13.24
CA THR A 35 -5.51 -19.94 -14.67
C THR A 35 -6.30 -18.92 -15.47
N GLU A 36 -5.63 -18.30 -16.44
CA GLU A 36 -6.24 -17.45 -17.46
C GLU A 36 -6.30 -18.21 -18.77
N TYR A 37 -7.31 -17.91 -19.59
CA TYR A 37 -7.47 -18.48 -20.91
C TYR A 37 -7.81 -17.42 -21.95
N ARG A 38 -7.54 -17.73 -23.19
CA ARG A 38 -8.09 -17.02 -24.35
C ARG A 38 -8.38 -18.01 -25.49
N PRO A 39 -9.41 -17.80 -26.31
CA PRO A 39 -9.53 -18.47 -27.60
C PRO A 39 -8.32 -18.13 -28.49
N VAL A 40 -7.75 -19.13 -29.16
CA VAL A 40 -6.57 -18.93 -30.04
C VAL A 40 -6.86 -17.93 -31.14
N ALA A 41 -8.11 -17.85 -31.62
CA ALA A 41 -8.56 -16.90 -32.63
C ALA A 41 -8.52 -15.42 -32.18
N LEU A 42 -8.44 -15.13 -30.86
CA LEU A 42 -8.38 -13.78 -30.33
C LEU A 42 -6.92 -13.28 -30.18
N PRO A 43 -6.69 -11.96 -30.15
CA PRO A 43 -5.36 -11.37 -29.92
C PRO A 43 -4.68 -11.87 -28.65
N ALA A 44 -3.35 -11.81 -28.63
CA ALA A 44 -2.53 -12.35 -27.54
C ALA A 44 -2.74 -11.66 -26.16
N ASP A 45 -3.30 -10.47 -26.14
CA ASP A 45 -3.63 -9.67 -24.96
C ASP A 45 -5.03 -9.95 -24.38
N SER A 46 -5.83 -10.81 -25.05
CA SER A 46 -7.22 -11.10 -24.69
C SER A 46 -7.40 -12.15 -23.59
N PHE A 47 -6.37 -12.41 -22.76
CA PHE A 47 -6.48 -13.37 -21.67
C PHE A 47 -7.45 -12.87 -20.58
N THR A 48 -8.31 -13.79 -20.10
CA THR A 48 -9.24 -13.55 -19.01
C THR A 48 -9.17 -14.69 -17.99
N PRO A 49 -9.46 -14.44 -16.70
CA PRO A 49 -9.54 -15.52 -15.71
C PRO A 49 -10.52 -16.60 -16.14
N LEU A 50 -10.13 -17.86 -15.97
CA LEU A 50 -10.97 -19.02 -16.26
C LEU A 50 -12.02 -19.18 -15.16
N ASP A 51 -13.23 -18.73 -15.42
CA ASP A 51 -14.33 -18.90 -14.50
C ASP A 51 -14.93 -20.32 -14.54
N PRO A 52 -15.69 -20.75 -13.50
CA PRO A 52 -16.30 -22.08 -13.45
C PRO A 52 -17.28 -22.37 -14.60
N ARG A 53 -17.87 -21.34 -15.17
CA ARG A 53 -18.84 -21.46 -16.26
C ARG A 53 -18.15 -21.79 -17.58
N MET A 54 -17.04 -21.10 -17.84
CA MET A 54 -16.21 -21.36 -19.01
C MET A 54 -15.51 -22.73 -18.92
N LEU A 55 -15.03 -23.11 -17.72
CA LEU A 55 -14.48 -24.44 -17.53
C LEU A 55 -15.49 -25.56 -17.86
N ARG A 56 -16.74 -25.42 -17.43
CA ARG A 56 -17.82 -26.36 -17.78
C ARG A 56 -18.08 -26.41 -19.30
N ARG A 57 -18.01 -25.27 -19.97
CA ARG A 57 -18.11 -25.19 -21.43
C ARG A 57 -17.00 -25.97 -22.11
N ILE A 58 -15.75 -25.77 -21.70
CA ILE A 58 -14.59 -26.49 -22.22
C ILE A 58 -14.76 -28.00 -22.02
N ILE A 59 -15.18 -28.44 -20.85
CA ILE A 59 -15.47 -29.86 -20.57
C ILE A 59 -16.50 -30.43 -21.56
N LEU A 60 -17.59 -29.73 -21.79
CA LEU A 60 -18.64 -30.17 -22.73
C LEU A 60 -18.11 -30.19 -24.17
N GLU A 61 -17.25 -29.26 -24.57
CA GLU A 61 -16.68 -29.26 -25.92
C GLU A 61 -15.77 -30.48 -26.15
N VAL A 62 -14.92 -30.83 -25.18
CA VAL A 62 -14.08 -32.04 -25.23
C VAL A 62 -14.92 -33.31 -25.36
N GLN A 63 -15.97 -33.41 -24.54
CA GLN A 63 -16.89 -34.55 -24.56
C GLN A 63 -17.65 -34.68 -25.89
N ARG A 64 -18.10 -33.58 -26.49
CA ARG A 64 -18.76 -33.54 -27.79
C ARG A 64 -17.85 -33.99 -28.95
N GLU A 65 -16.56 -33.78 -28.82
CA GLU A 65 -15.56 -34.28 -29.80
C GLU A 65 -15.34 -35.79 -29.71
N GLY A 66 -15.99 -36.47 -28.76
CA GLY A 66 -15.85 -37.90 -28.57
C GLY A 66 -14.53 -38.34 -27.96
N ILE A 67 -13.84 -37.43 -27.24
CA ILE A 67 -12.59 -37.73 -26.53
C ILE A 67 -12.93 -38.36 -25.17
N GLU A 68 -12.49 -39.58 -24.97
CA GLU A 68 -12.81 -40.40 -23.78
C GLU A 68 -11.96 -39.99 -22.56
N VAL A 69 -12.22 -38.81 -21.99
CA VAL A 69 -11.61 -38.30 -20.77
C VAL A 69 -12.66 -37.77 -19.80
N GLY A 70 -12.37 -37.86 -18.53
CA GLY A 70 -13.21 -37.32 -17.47
C GLY A 70 -13.05 -35.81 -17.25
N PRO A 71 -14.03 -35.14 -16.61
CA PRO A 71 -13.90 -33.72 -16.24
C PRO A 71 -12.67 -33.41 -15.38
N ASN A 72 -12.20 -34.38 -14.58
CA ASN A 72 -11.03 -34.22 -13.74
C ASN A 72 -9.73 -34.23 -14.54
N ASP A 73 -9.64 -34.96 -15.62
CA ASP A 73 -8.45 -34.99 -16.48
C ASP A 73 -8.20 -33.61 -17.12
N ILE A 74 -9.30 -32.95 -17.55
CA ILE A 74 -9.27 -31.59 -18.10
C ILE A 74 -8.84 -30.59 -17.03
N ARG A 75 -9.36 -30.70 -15.81
CA ARG A 75 -8.95 -29.85 -14.68
C ARG A 75 -7.50 -30.05 -14.33
N ASN A 76 -7.07 -31.32 -14.19
CA ASN A 76 -5.70 -31.66 -13.86
C ASN A 76 -4.70 -31.09 -14.88
N TYR A 77 -5.04 -31.12 -16.17
CA TYR A 77 -4.21 -30.45 -17.19
C TYR A 77 -4.16 -28.95 -17.00
N ILE A 78 -5.31 -28.28 -16.87
CA ILE A 78 -5.44 -26.82 -16.77
C ILE A 78 -4.79 -26.28 -15.49
N GLU A 79 -4.80 -27.06 -14.40
CA GLU A 79 -4.27 -26.67 -13.09
C GLU A 79 -2.83 -27.18 -12.85
N SER A 80 -2.26 -27.93 -13.80
CA SER A 80 -0.90 -28.46 -13.71
C SER A 80 0.16 -27.48 -14.21
N ASP A 81 1.42 -27.83 -14.02
CA ASP A 81 2.59 -27.12 -14.54
C ASP A 81 2.82 -27.30 -16.06
N TYR A 82 1.98 -28.10 -16.74
CA TYR A 82 1.89 -28.09 -18.20
C TYR A 82 1.41 -26.75 -18.74
N VAL A 83 0.67 -25.98 -17.94
CA VAL A 83 0.24 -24.64 -18.28
C VAL A 83 1.33 -23.64 -17.88
N ARG A 84 1.82 -22.87 -18.87
CA ARG A 84 2.90 -21.89 -18.68
C ARG A 84 2.57 -20.92 -17.54
N GLN A 85 3.53 -20.75 -16.61
CA GLN A 85 3.46 -19.68 -15.62
C GLN A 85 3.63 -18.30 -16.27
N PHE A 86 2.91 -17.33 -15.75
CA PHE A 86 2.88 -15.96 -16.25
C PHE A 86 2.91 -14.99 -15.07
N ASP A 87 3.97 -14.19 -14.97
CA ASP A 87 4.05 -13.05 -14.04
C ASP A 87 3.74 -11.76 -14.82
N PRO A 88 2.52 -11.22 -14.75
CA PRO A 88 2.15 -10.00 -15.48
C PRO A 88 2.98 -8.79 -15.08
N VAL A 89 3.43 -8.72 -13.83
CA VAL A 89 4.24 -7.63 -13.31
C VAL A 89 5.69 -7.77 -13.80
N GLY A 90 6.24 -8.98 -13.68
CA GLY A 90 7.59 -9.28 -14.15
C GLY A 90 7.74 -9.05 -15.65
N GLU A 91 6.77 -9.53 -16.48
CA GLU A 91 6.80 -9.31 -17.93
C GLU A 91 6.66 -7.82 -18.31
N TYR A 92 5.79 -7.06 -17.60
CA TYR A 92 5.68 -5.63 -17.83
C TYR A 92 6.99 -4.89 -17.48
N LEU A 93 7.57 -5.16 -16.32
CA LEU A 93 8.84 -4.54 -15.93
C LEU A 93 9.98 -4.92 -16.88
N ALA A 94 10.03 -6.18 -17.34
CA ALA A 94 11.01 -6.62 -18.33
C ALA A 94 10.88 -5.84 -19.66
N SER A 95 9.67 -5.51 -20.09
CA SER A 95 9.45 -4.70 -21.28
C SER A 95 9.95 -3.25 -21.16
N CYS A 96 10.01 -2.72 -19.92
CA CYS A 96 10.51 -1.37 -19.63
C CYS A 96 12.05 -1.34 -19.48
N GLU A 97 12.70 -2.49 -19.34
CA GLU A 97 14.12 -2.56 -19.00
C GLU A 97 15.01 -1.97 -20.10
N GLY A 98 15.87 -1.02 -19.70
CA GLY A 98 16.80 -0.35 -20.64
C GLY A 98 16.16 0.67 -21.59
N ALA A 99 14.84 0.92 -21.48
CA ALA A 99 14.11 1.81 -22.38
C ALA A 99 14.08 3.28 -21.92
N TRP A 100 14.67 3.62 -20.77
CA TRP A 100 14.63 4.99 -20.25
C TRP A 100 15.35 5.97 -21.15
N ASP A 101 14.68 7.04 -21.54
CA ASP A 101 15.14 8.12 -22.40
C ASP A 101 16.05 9.16 -21.73
N GLY A 102 16.26 9.05 -20.40
CA GLY A 102 17.06 9.99 -19.59
C GLY A 102 16.25 11.15 -19.01
N HIS A 103 14.97 11.32 -19.37
CA HIS A 103 14.12 12.37 -18.81
C HIS A 103 13.56 12.00 -17.42
N ASP A 104 13.28 13.01 -16.56
CA ASP A 104 12.78 12.79 -15.20
C ASP A 104 11.24 12.66 -15.17
N HIS A 105 10.72 11.54 -15.67
CA HIS A 105 9.28 11.23 -15.68
C HIS A 105 8.69 11.10 -14.28
N ILE A 106 9.48 10.62 -13.31
CA ILE A 106 9.04 10.53 -11.90
C ILE A 106 8.85 11.94 -11.33
N GLY A 107 9.78 12.84 -11.60
CA GLY A 107 9.67 14.24 -11.20
C GLY A 107 8.50 14.95 -11.87
N ASP A 108 8.26 14.70 -13.17
CA ASP A 108 7.12 15.25 -13.89
C ASP A 108 5.80 14.83 -13.25
N LEU A 109 5.66 13.54 -12.96
CA LEU A 109 4.47 13.03 -12.30
C LEU A 109 4.29 13.62 -10.89
N ALA A 110 5.37 13.77 -10.12
CA ALA A 110 5.29 14.42 -8.81
C ALA A 110 4.85 15.89 -8.92
N ARG A 111 5.29 16.62 -9.96
CA ARG A 111 4.91 18.03 -10.20
C ARG A 111 3.44 18.23 -10.56
N THR A 112 2.72 17.18 -10.99
CA THR A 112 1.27 17.28 -11.21
C THR A 112 0.48 17.48 -9.91
N VAL A 113 1.09 17.19 -8.76
CA VAL A 113 0.50 17.33 -7.41
C VAL A 113 0.94 18.67 -6.82
N PRO A 114 0.07 19.71 -6.87
CA PRO A 114 0.39 21.03 -6.34
C PRO A 114 0.37 21.01 -4.81
N THR A 115 1.52 21.25 -4.17
CA THR A 115 1.67 21.22 -2.72
C THR A 115 2.79 22.16 -2.27
N ASP A 116 2.70 22.63 -1.03
CA ASP A 116 3.74 23.41 -0.34
C ASP A 116 4.81 22.54 0.34
N ALA A 117 4.68 21.22 0.25
CA ALA A 117 5.63 20.29 0.84
C ALA A 117 7.00 20.34 0.11
N PRO A 118 8.06 20.91 0.71
CA PRO A 118 9.30 21.20 -0.01
C PRO A 118 10.06 19.94 -0.43
N LEU A 119 9.81 18.82 0.24
CA LEU A 119 10.47 17.54 -0.02
C LEU A 119 9.57 16.54 -0.78
N TRP A 120 8.40 16.98 -1.26
CA TRP A 120 7.44 16.08 -1.94
C TRP A 120 8.07 15.28 -3.07
N HIS A 121 8.79 15.94 -3.99
CA HIS A 121 9.41 15.27 -5.12
C HIS A 121 10.38 14.15 -4.70
N LYS A 122 11.20 14.42 -3.67
CA LYS A 122 12.13 13.45 -3.12
C LYS A 122 11.40 12.29 -2.47
N TRP A 123 10.38 12.56 -1.66
CA TRP A 123 9.60 11.53 -0.96
C TRP A 123 8.80 10.67 -1.95
N PHE A 124 8.17 11.30 -2.94
CA PHE A 124 7.43 10.59 -3.98
C PHE A 124 8.36 9.65 -4.78
N LYS A 125 9.52 10.13 -5.21
CA LYS A 125 10.53 9.32 -5.89
C LYS A 125 10.93 8.11 -5.05
N THR A 126 11.30 8.31 -3.78
CA THR A 126 11.70 7.21 -2.88
C THR A 126 10.56 6.20 -2.71
N TRP A 127 9.33 6.67 -2.53
CA TRP A 127 8.15 5.80 -2.41
C TRP A 127 7.86 5.01 -3.68
N LEU A 128 7.94 5.65 -4.85
CA LEU A 128 7.73 4.98 -6.14
C LEU A 128 8.81 3.91 -6.40
N LEU A 129 10.07 4.23 -6.12
CA LEU A 129 11.16 3.26 -6.20
C LEU A 129 10.95 2.09 -5.24
N ALA A 130 10.43 2.35 -4.04
CA ALA A 130 10.06 1.31 -3.07
C ALA A 130 8.92 0.42 -3.60
N MET A 131 7.93 0.98 -4.29
CA MET A 131 6.84 0.24 -4.93
C MET A 131 7.38 -0.69 -6.02
N VAL A 132 8.19 -0.18 -6.94
CA VAL A 132 8.77 -0.97 -8.04
C VAL A 132 9.73 -2.06 -7.51
N SER A 133 10.58 -1.73 -6.56
CA SER A 133 11.46 -2.69 -5.88
C SER A 133 10.67 -3.82 -5.21
N GLN A 134 9.49 -3.52 -4.65
CA GLN A 134 8.62 -4.51 -4.04
C GLN A 134 7.99 -5.44 -5.09
N TRP A 135 7.63 -4.94 -6.26
CA TRP A 135 7.11 -5.74 -7.36
C TRP A 135 8.13 -6.75 -7.89
N GLN A 136 9.42 -6.39 -7.89
CA GLN A 136 10.52 -7.28 -8.29
C GLN A 136 10.73 -8.47 -7.33
N ASN A 137 10.10 -8.46 -6.15
CA ASN A 137 10.17 -9.53 -5.15
C ASN A 137 11.61 -9.99 -4.85
N GLN A 138 12.52 -9.05 -4.60
CA GLN A 138 13.91 -9.40 -4.31
C GLN A 138 14.03 -10.13 -2.96
N PRO A 139 14.66 -11.33 -2.90
CA PRO A 139 14.74 -12.14 -1.67
C PRO A 139 15.47 -11.44 -0.51
N SER A 140 16.36 -10.49 -0.81
CA SER A 140 17.14 -9.73 0.19
C SER A 140 16.34 -8.64 0.89
N ARG A 141 15.08 -8.42 0.54
CA ARG A 141 14.28 -7.34 1.09
C ARG A 141 13.76 -7.70 2.48
N LEU A 142 14.30 -7.05 3.51
CA LEU A 142 13.90 -7.26 4.91
C LEU A 142 12.56 -6.61 5.26
N TYR A 143 12.18 -5.53 4.57
CA TYR A 143 10.99 -4.73 4.86
C TYR A 143 10.19 -4.45 3.60
N GLY A 144 8.86 -4.43 3.71
CA GLY A 144 7.98 -3.94 2.65
C GLY A 144 8.08 -2.42 2.47
N ASN A 145 7.39 -1.88 1.45
CA ASN A 145 7.19 -0.43 1.32
C ASN A 145 6.33 0.06 2.49
N SER A 146 7.00 0.54 3.54
CA SER A 146 6.40 0.82 4.85
C SER A 146 5.86 2.24 5.00
N VAL A 147 5.89 3.03 3.94
CA VAL A 147 5.44 4.42 3.91
C VAL A 147 4.40 4.58 2.80
N ALA A 148 3.37 5.39 3.06
CA ALA A 148 2.30 5.70 2.12
C ALA A 148 2.11 7.22 2.00
N PRO A 149 2.13 7.81 0.81
CA PRO A 149 1.65 9.17 0.62
C PRO A 149 0.17 9.27 1.03
N LEU A 150 -0.19 10.36 1.70
CA LEU A 150 -1.55 10.68 2.12
C LEU A 150 -1.93 12.03 1.53
N LEU A 151 -2.71 12.01 0.46
CA LEU A 151 -3.14 13.21 -0.25
C LEU A 151 -4.34 13.83 0.47
N ILE A 152 -4.21 15.09 0.87
CA ILE A 152 -5.18 15.81 1.69
C ILE A 152 -5.69 17.02 0.91
N SER A 153 -7.00 17.12 0.71
CA SER A 153 -7.64 18.29 0.10
C SER A 153 -9.16 18.19 0.18
N PRO A 154 -9.92 19.26 -0.08
CA PRO A 154 -11.35 19.18 -0.33
C PRO A 154 -11.68 18.17 -1.45
N GLN A 155 -12.97 17.84 -1.60
CA GLN A 155 -13.46 17.03 -2.72
C GLN A 155 -13.23 17.75 -4.06
N GLY A 156 -13.16 17.00 -5.16
CA GLY A 156 -12.99 17.56 -6.50
C GLY A 156 -11.53 17.85 -6.90
N TYR A 157 -10.54 17.62 -6.04
CA TYR A 157 -9.12 17.86 -6.33
C TYR A 157 -8.43 16.68 -7.06
N HIS A 158 -9.18 15.75 -7.59
CA HIS A 158 -8.73 14.62 -8.42
C HIS A 158 -7.77 13.63 -7.74
N LYS A 159 -7.76 13.56 -6.39
CA LYS A 159 -6.89 12.64 -5.61
C LYS A 159 -7.03 11.19 -6.06
N SER A 160 -8.25 10.63 -6.04
CA SER A 160 -8.50 9.22 -6.41
C SER A 160 -8.20 8.96 -7.90
N THR A 161 -8.40 9.96 -8.77
CA THR A 161 -7.99 9.89 -10.19
C THR A 161 -6.49 9.77 -10.33
N PHE A 162 -5.71 10.57 -9.59
CA PHE A 162 -4.25 10.47 -9.55
C PHE A 162 -3.81 9.09 -9.08
N CYS A 163 -4.37 8.58 -7.98
CA CYS A 163 -4.02 7.25 -7.45
C CYS A 163 -4.24 6.15 -8.49
N ARG A 164 -5.37 6.16 -9.21
CA ARG A 164 -5.68 5.18 -10.26
C ARG A 164 -4.74 5.26 -11.47
N ARG A 165 -4.21 6.45 -11.75
CA ARG A 165 -3.31 6.70 -12.88
C ARG A 165 -1.84 6.36 -12.60
N LEU A 166 -1.50 5.96 -11.38
CA LEU A 166 -0.14 5.50 -11.05
C LEU A 166 0.19 4.16 -11.69
N LEU A 167 -0.81 3.34 -12.01
CA LEU A 167 -0.61 2.07 -12.68
C LEU A 167 -0.86 2.16 -14.20
N PRO A 168 -0.04 1.49 -15.02
CA PRO A 168 -0.26 1.39 -16.46
C PRO A 168 -1.51 0.57 -16.76
N ASP A 169 -2.07 0.73 -17.96
CA ASP A 169 -3.29 0.02 -18.37
C ASP A 169 -3.17 -1.50 -18.23
N ALA A 170 -2.02 -2.06 -18.58
CA ALA A 170 -1.74 -3.49 -18.46
C ALA A 170 -1.79 -4.01 -17.01
N LEU A 171 -1.57 -3.14 -16.01
CA LEU A 171 -1.54 -3.49 -14.59
C LEU A 171 -2.67 -2.85 -13.78
N LYS A 172 -3.66 -2.22 -14.41
CA LYS A 172 -4.80 -1.57 -13.72
C LYS A 172 -5.61 -2.51 -12.84
N TRP A 173 -5.65 -3.79 -13.16
CA TRP A 173 -6.28 -4.81 -12.33
C TRP A 173 -5.68 -4.88 -10.91
N GLY A 174 -4.43 -4.46 -10.75
CA GLY A 174 -3.73 -4.44 -9.46
C GLY A 174 -4.04 -3.21 -8.59
N TYR A 175 -4.97 -2.34 -8.98
CA TYR A 175 -5.43 -1.22 -8.16
C TYR A 175 -6.72 -1.54 -7.43
N THR A 176 -6.80 -1.16 -6.16
CA THR A 176 -8.06 -1.16 -5.40
C THR A 176 -8.15 0.04 -4.46
N ASP A 177 -9.36 0.57 -4.29
CA ASP A 177 -9.72 1.61 -3.32
C ASP A 177 -10.92 1.20 -2.44
N SER A 178 -11.33 -0.05 -2.52
CA SER A 178 -12.50 -0.60 -1.83
C SER A 178 -12.17 -1.70 -0.82
N LEU A 179 -10.97 -1.64 -0.21
CA LEU A 179 -10.51 -2.65 0.72
C LEU A 179 -11.17 -2.50 2.11
N THR A 180 -11.88 -3.54 2.57
CA THR A 180 -12.49 -3.57 3.91
C THR A 180 -11.45 -3.96 4.96
N LEU A 181 -10.93 -2.99 5.72
CA LEU A 181 -9.88 -3.20 6.73
C LEU A 181 -10.30 -4.05 7.93
N SER A 182 -11.59 -4.26 8.17
CA SER A 182 -12.09 -5.16 9.22
C SER A 182 -11.91 -6.63 8.88
N ASP A 183 -11.88 -7.01 7.60
CA ASP A 183 -11.57 -8.37 7.16
C ASP A 183 -10.06 -8.54 6.97
N ARG A 184 -9.40 -8.94 8.05
CA ARG A 184 -7.94 -9.17 8.04
C ARG A 184 -7.49 -10.18 7.00
N ARG A 185 -8.30 -11.22 6.73
CA ARG A 185 -7.95 -12.26 5.76
C ARG A 185 -7.97 -11.70 4.34
N GLN A 186 -8.99 -10.93 4.02
CA GLN A 186 -9.10 -10.26 2.73
C GLN A 186 -7.95 -9.26 2.53
N VAL A 187 -7.62 -8.46 3.55
CA VAL A 187 -6.48 -7.52 3.49
C VAL A 187 -5.18 -8.26 3.23
N MET A 188 -4.91 -9.34 3.96
CA MET A 188 -3.67 -10.11 3.79
C MET A 188 -3.58 -10.67 2.36
N LEU A 189 -4.66 -11.23 1.83
CA LEU A 189 -4.68 -11.76 0.47
C LEU A 189 -4.51 -10.63 -0.56
N ALA A 190 -5.21 -9.50 -0.38
CA ALA A 190 -5.08 -8.33 -1.25
C ALA A 190 -3.64 -7.82 -1.31
N MET A 191 -2.88 -7.85 -0.21
CA MET A 191 -1.48 -7.43 -0.20
C MET A 191 -0.57 -8.26 -1.11
N SER A 192 -0.91 -9.51 -1.40
CA SER A 192 -0.16 -10.36 -2.34
C SER A 192 -0.67 -10.25 -3.78
N GLN A 193 -1.93 -9.88 -3.98
CA GLN A 193 -2.59 -9.87 -5.28
C GLN A 193 -2.75 -8.48 -5.89
N GLN A 194 -2.81 -7.42 -5.07
CA GLN A 194 -2.88 -6.04 -5.56
C GLN A 194 -1.47 -5.42 -5.66
N LEU A 195 -1.33 -4.39 -6.49
CA LEU A 195 -0.08 -3.66 -6.70
C LEU A 195 -0.08 -2.31 -5.96
N LEU A 196 -1.25 -1.68 -5.92
CA LEU A 196 -1.47 -0.41 -5.25
C LEU A 196 -2.84 -0.42 -4.57
N ILE A 197 -2.82 -0.22 -3.26
CA ILE A 197 -4.03 -0.11 -2.43
C ILE A 197 -4.18 1.36 -2.03
N ASN A 198 -5.26 1.99 -2.48
CA ASN A 198 -5.63 3.32 -2.02
C ASN A 198 -6.54 3.19 -0.78
N LEU A 199 -6.09 3.72 0.34
CA LEU A 199 -6.91 3.89 1.53
C LEU A 199 -7.75 5.17 1.33
N ASP A 200 -8.81 5.04 0.54
CA ASP A 200 -9.70 6.17 0.27
C ASP A 200 -10.46 6.57 1.52
N GLU A 201 -10.77 7.86 1.66
CA GLU A 201 -11.40 8.41 2.86
C GLU A 201 -10.69 8.02 4.18
N PHE A 202 -9.38 8.17 4.21
CA PHE A 202 -8.53 7.78 5.36
C PHE A 202 -9.03 8.33 6.70
N ASN A 203 -9.72 9.46 6.70
CA ASN A 203 -10.38 10.06 7.86
C ASN A 203 -11.48 9.18 8.49
N GLN A 204 -12.02 8.21 7.76
CA GLN A 204 -13.01 7.25 8.30
C GLN A 204 -12.34 6.05 9.00
N ILE A 205 -11.03 5.86 8.82
CA ILE A 205 -10.30 4.78 9.48
C ILE A 205 -10.09 5.16 10.95
N SER A 206 -10.71 4.38 11.84
CA SER A 206 -10.63 4.67 13.27
C SER A 206 -9.18 4.68 13.79
N PRO A 207 -8.86 5.51 14.80
CA PRO A 207 -7.52 5.55 15.42
C PRO A 207 -7.02 4.18 15.86
N ARG A 208 -7.90 3.31 16.36
CA ARG A 208 -7.57 1.94 16.79
C ARG A 208 -7.06 1.09 15.61
N VAL A 209 -7.65 1.23 14.43
CA VAL A 209 -7.22 0.50 13.22
C VAL A 209 -5.91 1.07 12.69
N GLN A 210 -5.76 2.41 12.67
CA GLN A 210 -4.52 3.07 12.25
C GLN A 210 -3.33 2.65 13.12
N GLN A 211 -3.46 2.74 14.45
CA GLN A 211 -2.39 2.44 15.42
C GLN A 211 -2.11 0.94 15.58
N GLY A 212 -3.11 0.11 15.39
CA GLY A 212 -3.02 -1.33 15.57
C GLY A 212 -2.73 -2.08 14.27
N PHE A 213 -3.79 -2.45 13.56
CA PHE A 213 -3.70 -3.35 12.41
C PHE A 213 -2.93 -2.75 11.23
N LEU A 214 -3.29 -1.54 10.78
CA LEU A 214 -2.69 -0.91 9.61
C LEU A 214 -1.19 -0.64 9.82
N LYS A 215 -0.83 -0.20 11.02
CA LYS A 215 0.57 0.01 11.43
C LYS A 215 1.44 -1.23 11.25
N ASN A 216 0.91 -2.40 11.54
CA ASN A 216 1.63 -3.67 11.41
C ASN A 216 1.65 -4.14 9.95
N VAL A 217 0.51 -4.09 9.27
CA VAL A 217 0.35 -4.59 7.90
C VAL A 217 1.24 -3.84 6.90
N ILE A 218 1.35 -2.51 7.01
CA ILE A 218 2.18 -1.69 6.09
C ILE A 218 3.67 -2.10 6.13
N GLN A 219 4.16 -2.72 7.18
CA GLN A 219 5.58 -3.08 7.32
C GLN A 219 5.93 -4.49 6.83
N LEU A 220 4.94 -5.35 6.63
CA LEU A 220 5.19 -6.74 6.27
C LEU A 220 5.90 -6.85 4.92
N PRO A 221 7.00 -7.59 4.81
CA PRO A 221 7.66 -7.86 3.54
C PRO A 221 6.99 -9.00 2.76
N SER A 222 6.40 -9.97 3.47
CA SER A 222 5.68 -11.14 2.96
C SER A 222 4.41 -11.38 3.76
N ILE A 223 3.52 -12.21 3.23
CA ILE A 223 2.21 -12.49 3.79
C ILE A 223 2.06 -13.99 4.00
N LYS A 224 1.69 -14.41 5.21
CA LYS A 224 1.25 -15.78 5.45
C LYS A 224 -0.25 -15.88 5.27
N ALA A 225 -0.67 -16.48 4.18
CA ALA A 225 -2.09 -16.64 3.84
C ALA A 225 -2.36 -18.01 3.22
N LYS A 226 -3.61 -18.45 3.34
CA LYS A 226 -4.11 -19.60 2.60
C LYS A 226 -4.78 -19.10 1.33
N ARG A 227 -4.30 -19.55 0.17
CA ARG A 227 -4.93 -19.22 -1.11
C ARG A 227 -6.37 -19.76 -1.17
N PRO A 228 -7.23 -19.19 -1.99
CA PRO A 228 -8.51 -19.82 -2.30
C PRO A 228 -8.25 -21.25 -2.79
N TYR A 229 -8.99 -22.21 -2.22
CA TYR A 229 -8.85 -23.66 -2.49
C TYR A 229 -7.48 -24.29 -2.07
N GLY A 230 -6.53 -23.54 -1.57
CA GLY A 230 -5.28 -24.09 -1.03
C GLY A 230 -5.52 -24.98 0.20
N THR A 231 -4.64 -25.94 0.47
CA THR A 231 -4.74 -26.87 1.61
C THR A 231 -3.96 -26.38 2.83
N HIS A 232 -2.92 -25.59 2.65
CA HIS A 232 -2.00 -25.14 3.69
C HIS A 232 -1.76 -23.61 3.64
N LEU A 233 -1.12 -23.10 4.70
CA LEU A 233 -0.64 -21.72 4.74
C LEU A 233 0.64 -21.61 3.92
N GLU A 234 0.70 -20.63 3.05
CA GLU A 234 1.85 -20.31 2.22
C GLU A 234 2.40 -18.95 2.60
N GLU A 235 3.70 -18.77 2.43
CA GLU A 235 4.32 -17.46 2.48
C GLU A 235 4.30 -16.86 1.08
N LEU A 236 3.48 -15.83 0.90
CA LEU A 236 3.28 -15.13 -0.36
C LEU A 236 4.08 -13.84 -0.35
N PRO A 237 4.75 -13.47 -1.45
CA PRO A 237 5.39 -12.18 -1.57
C PRO A 237 4.35 -11.06 -1.51
N ARG A 238 4.64 -10.02 -0.75
CA ARG A 238 3.82 -8.81 -0.80
C ARG A 238 4.11 -8.04 -2.07
N LYS A 239 3.09 -7.74 -2.87
CA LYS A 239 3.17 -6.88 -4.07
C LYS A 239 2.63 -5.48 -3.79
N ALA A 240 1.61 -5.33 -2.93
CA ALA A 240 0.92 -4.07 -2.71
C ALA A 240 1.77 -3.02 -1.99
N SER A 241 1.80 -1.83 -2.55
CA SER A 241 2.13 -0.58 -1.85
C SER A 241 0.85 0.16 -1.48
N PHE A 242 0.95 1.08 -0.51
CA PHE A 242 -0.20 1.87 -0.07
C PHE A 242 -0.06 3.34 -0.49
N ILE A 243 -1.18 3.94 -0.80
CA ILE A 243 -1.42 5.38 -0.90
C ILE A 243 -2.72 5.67 -0.16
N ALA A 244 -2.94 6.89 0.26
CA ALA A 244 -4.17 7.26 0.97
C ALA A 244 -4.70 8.60 0.50
N THR A 245 -6.01 8.83 0.68
CA THR A 245 -6.66 10.10 0.40
C THR A 245 -7.52 10.53 1.59
N SER A 246 -7.62 11.83 1.82
CA SER A 246 -8.50 12.40 2.86
C SER A 246 -9.08 13.74 2.43
N ASN A 247 -10.25 14.04 2.98
CA ASN A 247 -10.87 15.36 2.86
C ASN A 247 -10.69 16.22 4.14
N MET A 248 -10.02 15.67 5.16
CA MET A 248 -9.76 16.31 6.44
C MET A 248 -8.26 16.37 6.73
N THR A 249 -7.84 17.35 7.49
CA THR A 249 -6.44 17.56 7.86
C THR A 249 -6.07 16.83 9.16
N ASP A 250 -6.95 16.83 10.16
CA ASP A 250 -6.69 16.25 11.48
C ASP A 250 -6.99 14.75 11.48
N ILE A 251 -6.06 13.94 10.98
CA ILE A 251 -6.32 12.52 10.66
C ILE A 251 -5.26 11.55 11.15
N LEU A 252 -4.07 12.02 11.52
CA LEU A 252 -3.00 11.15 12.00
C LEU A 252 -3.11 10.96 13.51
N SER A 253 -3.35 9.73 13.96
CA SER A 253 -3.66 9.41 15.35
C SER A 253 -2.55 8.68 16.09
N ASP A 254 -1.40 8.35 15.47
CA ASP A 254 -0.32 7.59 16.12
C ASP A 254 0.56 8.48 17.00
N PRO A 255 0.44 8.41 18.37
CA PRO A 255 1.22 9.25 19.28
C PRO A 255 2.72 8.91 19.28
N SER A 256 3.11 7.76 18.71
CA SER A 256 4.52 7.34 18.62
C SER A 256 5.25 7.88 17.39
N GLY A 257 4.58 8.74 16.65
CA GLY A 257 5.06 9.34 15.41
C GLY A 257 4.46 8.71 14.16
N ASN A 258 3.91 9.54 13.32
CA ASN A 258 3.17 9.17 12.12
C ASN A 258 4.10 8.89 10.92
N ARG A 259 5.20 8.18 11.12
CA ARG A 259 6.26 7.93 10.12
C ARG A 259 5.84 7.09 8.92
N ARG A 260 4.64 6.46 8.98
CA ARG A 260 4.16 5.57 7.93
C ARG A 260 3.36 6.28 6.86
N PHE A 261 2.97 7.49 7.13
CA PHE A 261 2.25 8.33 6.19
C PHE A 261 3.06 9.58 5.90
N ILE A 262 2.95 10.09 4.67
CA ILE A 262 3.49 11.39 4.28
C ILE A 262 2.30 12.26 3.94
N GLY A 263 1.88 13.13 4.86
CA GLY A 263 0.77 14.07 4.64
C GLY A 263 1.14 15.08 3.57
N ILE A 264 0.36 15.13 2.51
CA ILE A 264 0.56 16.06 1.38
C ILE A 264 -0.74 16.82 1.17
N GLU A 265 -0.78 18.02 1.66
CA GLU A 265 -1.90 18.93 1.43
C GLU A 265 -1.78 19.56 0.05
N LEU A 266 -2.87 19.49 -0.72
CA LEU A 266 -2.92 20.03 -2.06
C LEU A 266 -3.36 21.50 -2.01
N THR A 267 -2.61 22.36 -2.65
CA THR A 267 -2.92 23.80 -2.77
C THR A 267 -3.85 24.13 -3.94
N ALA A 268 -3.98 23.20 -4.91
CA ALA A 268 -4.88 23.30 -6.06
C ALA A 268 -5.26 21.87 -6.54
N PRO A 269 -6.24 21.71 -7.45
CA PRO A 269 -6.54 20.42 -8.06
C PRO A 269 -5.32 19.82 -8.79
N ILE A 270 -5.17 18.50 -8.69
CA ILE A 270 -4.12 17.78 -9.41
C ILE A 270 -4.37 17.90 -10.92
N ASP A 271 -3.32 18.22 -11.68
CA ASP A 271 -3.40 18.20 -13.15
C ASP A 271 -3.50 16.76 -13.65
N THR A 272 -4.71 16.41 -14.09
CA THR A 272 -5.01 15.11 -14.69
C THR A 272 -5.18 15.18 -16.20
N SER A 273 -4.83 16.29 -16.85
CA SER A 273 -4.95 16.45 -18.30
C SER A 273 -3.98 15.57 -19.08
N ARG A 274 -2.81 15.30 -18.49
CA ARG A 274 -1.77 14.45 -19.11
C ARG A 274 -1.78 13.05 -18.51
N VAL A 275 -1.73 12.04 -19.36
CA VAL A 275 -1.50 10.65 -18.94
C VAL A 275 0.01 10.46 -18.81
N PRO A 276 0.51 9.92 -17.68
CA PRO A 276 1.93 9.61 -17.55
C PRO A 276 2.38 8.61 -18.62
N ASP A 277 3.57 8.80 -19.18
CA ASP A 277 4.22 7.74 -19.95
C ASP A 277 4.72 6.68 -18.97
N HIS A 278 3.87 5.69 -18.72
CA HIS A 278 4.17 4.63 -17.74
C HIS A 278 5.39 3.80 -18.17
N HIS A 279 5.59 3.57 -19.47
CA HIS A 279 6.73 2.81 -19.94
C HIS A 279 8.04 3.51 -19.56
N GLN A 280 8.14 4.80 -19.81
CA GLN A 280 9.29 5.62 -19.44
C GLN A 280 9.40 5.80 -17.91
N LEU A 281 8.28 6.00 -17.20
CA LEU A 281 8.24 6.11 -15.76
C LEU A 281 8.84 4.88 -15.06
N PHE A 282 8.43 3.68 -15.48
CA PHE A 282 8.94 2.43 -14.91
C PHE A 282 10.32 2.08 -15.41
N ALA A 283 10.68 2.43 -16.66
CA ALA A 283 12.04 2.33 -17.16
C ALA A 283 13.03 3.17 -16.35
N GLN A 284 12.67 4.42 -16.04
CA GLN A 284 13.44 5.28 -15.13
C GLN A 284 13.59 4.66 -13.75
N ALA A 285 12.49 4.16 -13.15
CA ALA A 285 12.52 3.56 -11.82
C ALA A 285 13.46 2.34 -11.78
N LEU A 286 13.39 1.45 -12.78
CA LEU A 286 14.26 0.28 -12.90
C LEU A 286 15.73 0.67 -13.05
N GLN A 287 16.03 1.66 -13.90
CA GLN A 287 17.40 2.13 -14.09
C GLN A 287 17.99 2.76 -12.82
N LEU A 288 17.18 3.55 -12.08
CA LEU A 288 17.59 4.14 -10.82
C LEU A 288 17.85 3.07 -9.74
N LEU A 289 17.00 2.05 -9.65
CA LEU A 289 17.20 0.92 -8.72
C LEU A 289 18.46 0.13 -9.08
N ARG A 290 18.70 -0.13 -10.37
CA ARG A 290 19.92 -0.80 -10.85
C ARG A 290 21.18 0.00 -10.52
N ASN A 291 21.12 1.31 -10.60
CA ASN A 291 22.20 2.22 -10.25
C ASN A 291 22.37 2.41 -8.71
N GLY A 292 21.66 1.62 -7.89
CA GLY A 292 21.78 1.66 -6.44
C GLY A 292 21.00 2.79 -5.76
N SER A 293 20.06 3.43 -6.45
CA SER A 293 19.20 4.43 -5.82
C SER A 293 18.37 3.79 -4.71
N ARG A 294 18.31 4.49 -3.58
CA ARG A 294 17.65 4.00 -2.38
C ARG A 294 16.13 3.95 -2.54
N SER A 295 15.52 2.82 -2.17
CA SER A 295 14.09 2.56 -2.19
C SER A 295 13.48 2.44 -0.78
N TRP A 296 14.06 3.14 0.19
CA TRP A 296 13.57 3.22 1.57
C TRP A 296 13.95 4.57 2.18
N PHE A 297 13.20 4.98 3.21
CA PHE A 297 13.46 6.18 3.98
C PHE A 297 14.44 5.88 5.10
N ASP A 298 15.52 6.64 5.19
CA ASP A 298 16.47 6.53 6.28
C ASP A 298 15.94 7.20 7.57
N LYS A 299 16.76 7.19 8.63
CA LYS A 299 16.39 7.77 9.92
C LYS A 299 16.12 9.27 9.81
N ALA A 300 16.98 10.00 9.11
CA ALA A 300 16.87 11.46 8.97
C ALA A 300 15.63 11.85 8.15
N GLU A 301 15.37 11.14 7.06
CA GLU A 301 14.16 11.35 6.25
C GLU A 301 12.88 10.98 7.03
N THR A 302 12.93 9.92 7.83
CA THR A 302 11.84 9.54 8.70
C THR A 302 11.55 10.61 9.75
N GLU A 303 12.58 11.21 10.36
CA GLU A 303 12.43 12.32 11.30
C GLU A 303 11.87 13.58 10.61
N GLN A 304 12.29 13.88 9.38
CA GLN A 304 11.72 14.97 8.56
C GLN A 304 10.23 14.74 8.27
N ILE A 305 9.84 13.53 7.88
CA ILE A 305 8.43 13.17 7.66
C ILE A 305 7.62 13.33 8.95
N MET A 306 8.14 12.86 10.08
CA MET A 306 7.44 12.99 11.36
C MET A 306 7.28 14.47 11.79
N LEU A 307 8.30 15.30 11.57
CA LEU A 307 8.22 16.74 11.85
C LEU A 307 7.19 17.43 10.95
N TRP A 308 7.20 17.08 9.67
CA TRP A 308 6.22 17.58 8.69
C TRP A 308 4.79 17.19 9.05
N ASN A 309 4.57 15.95 9.46
CA ASN A 309 3.26 15.38 9.76
C ASN A 309 2.60 15.94 11.04
N ARG A 310 3.31 16.66 11.89
CA ARG A 310 2.74 17.26 13.11
C ARG A 310 1.52 18.13 12.83
N ARG A 311 1.46 18.77 11.68
CA ARG A 311 0.34 19.61 11.23
C ARG A 311 -0.95 18.84 10.94
N TYR A 312 -0.84 17.51 10.75
CA TYR A 312 -1.96 16.62 10.43
C TYR A 312 -2.33 15.69 11.60
N GLU A 313 -1.71 15.87 12.75
CA GLU A 313 -2.01 15.08 13.94
C GLU A 313 -3.34 15.51 14.55
N ILE A 314 -4.15 14.51 14.93
CA ILE A 314 -5.39 14.75 15.66
C ILE A 314 -5.05 15.44 16.96
N GLN A 315 -5.57 16.65 17.15
CA GLN A 315 -5.48 17.34 18.40
C GLN A 315 -6.61 16.87 19.34
N GLU A 316 -6.21 16.15 20.39
CA GLU A 316 -7.17 15.79 21.42
C GLU A 316 -7.62 17.04 22.19
N PRO A 317 -8.84 17.06 22.71
CA PRO A 317 -9.33 18.18 23.51
C PRO A 317 -8.38 18.59 24.64
N ALA A 318 -7.69 17.62 25.24
CA ALA A 318 -6.70 17.87 26.28
C ALA A 318 -5.51 18.75 25.81
N ASP A 319 -5.10 18.66 24.54
CA ASP A 319 -4.01 19.48 23.99
C ASP A 319 -4.47 20.92 23.72
N GLN A 320 -5.69 21.09 23.23
CA GLN A 320 -6.31 22.40 23.05
C GLN A 320 -6.45 23.11 24.39
N TYR A 321 -6.89 22.40 25.43
CA TYR A 321 -7.03 22.95 26.76
C TYR A 321 -5.69 23.17 27.47
N PHE A 322 -4.62 22.41 27.11
CA PHE A 322 -3.28 22.72 27.58
C PHE A 322 -2.88 24.15 27.16
N SER A 323 -3.00 24.48 25.90
CA SER A 323 -2.65 25.81 25.38
C SER A 323 -3.49 26.95 26.00
N LEU A 324 -4.72 26.66 26.44
CA LEU A 324 -5.57 27.62 27.18
C LEU A 324 -5.16 27.79 28.64
N CYS A 325 -4.50 26.80 29.22
CA CYS A 325 -4.12 26.78 30.64
C CYS A 325 -2.63 27.01 30.87
N PHE A 326 -1.81 26.56 29.93
CA PHE A 326 -0.35 26.53 30.05
C PHE A 326 0.33 26.89 28.75
N SER A 327 1.55 27.41 28.87
CA SER A 327 2.54 27.51 27.78
C SER A 327 3.83 26.80 28.17
N VAL A 328 4.58 26.35 27.18
CA VAL A 328 5.90 25.74 27.38
C VAL A 328 6.86 26.78 27.93
N ALA A 329 7.57 26.47 29.02
CA ALA A 329 8.62 27.31 29.56
C ALA A 329 9.98 26.82 29.11
N ASN A 330 10.80 27.74 28.64
CA ASN A 330 12.15 27.43 28.13
C ASN A 330 13.26 27.71 29.16
N ASP A 331 13.00 28.56 30.16
CA ASP A 331 13.94 28.92 31.20
C ASP A 331 13.47 28.40 32.58
N PRO A 332 14.24 27.50 33.22
CA PRO A 332 13.94 27.03 34.56
C PRO A 332 14.08 28.11 35.66
N LEU A 333 14.76 29.21 35.37
CA LEU A 333 14.93 30.32 36.30
C LEU A 333 13.84 31.38 36.22
N ASP A 334 12.93 31.23 35.26
CA ASP A 334 11.77 32.13 35.13
C ASP A 334 10.84 31.98 36.32
N PRO A 335 10.57 33.06 37.09
CA PRO A 335 9.71 33.00 38.28
C PRO A 335 8.25 32.51 37.98
N ALA A 336 7.80 32.62 36.73
CA ALA A 336 6.49 32.15 36.31
C ALA A 336 6.48 30.69 35.87
N ALA A 337 7.65 30.01 35.78
CA ALA A 337 7.77 28.64 35.35
C ALA A 337 7.61 27.67 36.54
N GLU A 338 6.79 26.64 36.37
CA GLU A 338 6.50 25.61 37.37
C GLU A 338 6.87 24.22 36.83
N TRP A 339 7.41 23.35 37.69
CA TRP A 339 7.64 21.95 37.37
C TRP A 339 6.42 21.12 37.82
N LEU A 340 5.54 20.78 36.87
CA LEU A 340 4.33 20.02 37.10
C LEU A 340 4.40 18.61 36.48
N SER A 341 3.80 17.63 37.16
CA SER A 341 3.57 16.29 36.63
C SER A 341 2.45 16.28 35.61
N THR A 342 2.36 15.21 34.80
CA THR A 342 1.23 15.01 33.89
C THR A 342 -0.13 15.10 34.60
N ALA A 343 -0.23 14.51 35.82
CA ALA A 343 -1.45 14.52 36.59
C ALA A 343 -1.81 15.93 37.06
N GLU A 344 -0.85 16.69 37.61
CA GLU A 344 -1.08 18.08 38.05
C GLU A 344 -1.53 19.00 36.92
N ILE A 345 -0.90 18.86 35.73
CA ILE A 345 -1.31 19.63 34.52
C ILE A 345 -2.74 19.22 34.13
N PHE A 346 -3.02 17.93 34.11
CA PHE A 346 -4.32 17.39 33.72
C PHE A 346 -5.44 17.81 34.68
N ASP A 347 -5.18 17.84 35.98
CA ASP A 347 -6.14 18.29 37.00
C ASP A 347 -6.49 19.77 36.83
N VAL A 348 -5.51 20.63 36.54
CA VAL A 348 -5.77 22.07 36.27
C VAL A 348 -6.66 22.21 35.02
N ILE A 349 -6.36 21.48 33.98
CA ILE A 349 -7.19 21.48 32.76
C ILE A 349 -8.62 21.01 33.09
N LYS A 350 -8.74 19.92 33.82
CA LYS A 350 -10.03 19.35 34.21
C LYS A 350 -10.87 20.32 35.07
N GLN A 351 -10.24 21.05 35.99
CA GLN A 351 -10.91 22.07 36.80
C GLN A 351 -11.44 23.23 35.95
N LYS A 352 -10.72 23.60 34.90
CA LYS A 352 -11.12 24.74 34.02
C LYS A 352 -12.19 24.34 32.98
N VAL A 353 -12.22 23.08 32.56
CA VAL A 353 -13.05 22.58 31.44
C VAL A 353 -14.26 21.77 31.94
N GLY A 354 -14.25 21.30 33.18
CA GLY A 354 -15.32 20.48 33.77
C GLY A 354 -15.13 18.98 33.54
N SER A 355 -16.17 18.19 33.87
CA SER A 355 -16.10 16.71 33.93
C SER A 355 -16.07 15.98 32.58
N SER A 356 -16.03 16.68 31.44
CA SER A 356 -16.08 16.08 30.09
C SER A 356 -14.77 15.42 29.67
N LEU A 357 -13.66 15.67 30.38
CA LEU A 357 -12.37 15.03 30.07
C LEU A 357 -12.32 13.62 30.69
N GLN A 358 -12.27 12.60 29.84
CA GLN A 358 -12.12 11.20 30.26
C GLN A 358 -10.70 10.88 30.73
N VAL A 359 -10.57 10.22 31.89
CA VAL A 359 -9.27 9.86 32.51
C VAL A 359 -8.41 8.94 31.65
N ASN A 360 -8.99 8.21 30.72
CA ASN A 360 -8.26 7.32 29.78
C ASN A 360 -7.25 8.06 28.87
N THR A 361 -7.30 9.38 28.83
CA THR A 361 -6.39 10.24 28.06
C THR A 361 -5.11 10.62 28.82
N LEU A 362 -5.00 10.36 30.13
CA LEU A 362 -3.86 10.79 30.95
C LEU A 362 -2.51 10.23 30.45
N ILE A 363 -2.46 8.95 30.08
CA ILE A 363 -1.24 8.30 29.56
C ILE A 363 -0.90 8.84 28.16
N ALA A 364 -1.91 8.98 27.30
CA ALA A 364 -1.74 9.56 25.97
C ALA A 364 -1.29 11.02 26.05
N PHE A 365 -1.91 11.80 26.94
CA PHE A 365 -1.56 13.19 27.22
C PHE A 365 -0.11 13.33 27.72
N GLY A 366 0.33 12.47 28.65
CA GLY A 366 1.72 12.46 29.14
C GLY A 366 2.74 12.15 28.03
N ARG A 367 2.42 11.24 27.10
CA ARG A 367 3.27 10.97 25.93
C ARG A 367 3.35 12.18 24.98
N LYS A 368 2.24 12.90 24.79
CA LYS A 368 2.22 14.12 23.98
C LYS A 368 3.01 15.25 24.62
N LEU A 369 2.84 15.50 25.91
CA LEU A 369 3.67 16.48 26.63
C LEU A 369 5.16 16.19 26.49
N ALA A 370 5.56 14.91 26.56
CA ALA A 370 6.95 14.50 26.40
C ALA A 370 7.51 14.78 24.98
N ASN A 371 6.65 14.85 23.96
CA ASN A 371 7.01 15.08 22.56
C ASN A 371 6.76 16.53 22.10
N MET A 372 6.24 17.39 22.96
CA MET A 372 5.97 18.79 22.64
C MET A 372 7.28 19.54 22.39
N SER A 373 7.32 20.33 21.31
CA SER A 373 8.51 21.12 20.94
C SER A 373 8.87 22.10 22.05
N GLY A 374 10.16 22.10 22.45
CA GLY A 374 10.65 22.96 23.52
C GLY A 374 10.29 22.51 24.94
N MET A 375 9.51 21.44 25.11
CA MET A 375 9.11 20.96 26.44
C MET A 375 10.31 20.39 27.21
N ARG A 376 10.72 21.08 28.27
CA ARG A 376 11.72 20.58 29.21
C ARG A 376 11.10 19.61 30.20
N ARG A 377 11.76 18.49 30.42
CA ARG A 377 11.31 17.43 31.35
C ARG A 377 12.40 17.06 32.36
N ARG A 378 11.98 16.73 33.54
CA ARG A 378 12.82 16.23 34.63
C ARG A 378 12.23 14.94 35.16
N LYS A 379 13.02 13.88 35.24
CA LYS A 379 12.60 12.61 35.84
C LYS A 379 12.77 12.68 37.36
N CYS A 380 11.72 12.40 38.08
CA CYS A 380 11.73 12.23 39.53
C CYS A 380 11.52 10.74 39.86
N GLU A 381 11.71 10.33 41.10
CA GLU A 381 11.58 8.92 41.51
C GLU A 381 10.22 8.30 41.17
N THR A 382 9.16 9.06 41.25
CA THR A 382 7.77 8.58 41.06
C THR A 382 7.12 9.04 39.78
N CYS A 383 7.62 10.11 39.13
CA CYS A 383 6.98 10.69 37.93
C CYS A 383 7.92 11.50 37.07
N THR A 384 7.49 11.85 35.86
CA THR A 384 8.15 12.86 35.01
C THR A 384 7.43 14.18 35.23
N ARG A 385 8.21 15.25 35.46
CA ARG A 385 7.72 16.63 35.56
C ARG A 385 8.11 17.42 34.32
N TYR A 386 7.25 18.37 33.95
CA TYR A 386 7.37 19.23 32.78
C TYR A 386 7.43 20.68 33.21
N LEU A 387 8.29 21.47 32.55
CA LEU A 387 8.42 22.89 32.84
C LEU A 387 7.39 23.68 32.03
N VAL A 388 6.45 24.28 32.71
CA VAL A 388 5.31 25.00 32.10
C VAL A 388 5.08 26.34 32.79
N LYS A 389 4.38 27.25 32.10
CA LYS A 389 3.84 28.50 32.66
C LYS A 389 2.33 28.46 32.58
N ARG A 390 1.66 28.94 33.59
CA ARG A 390 0.20 29.15 33.52
C ARG A 390 -0.12 30.33 32.63
N VAL A 391 -1.07 30.15 31.71
CA VAL A 391 -1.58 31.20 30.83
C VAL A 391 -2.85 31.76 31.49
N GLY A 392 -2.77 33.04 31.91
CA GLY A 392 -3.92 33.86 32.31
C GLY A 392 -4.54 33.46 33.65
N ARG A 393 -4.46 34.35 34.58
CA ARG A 393 -5.54 34.63 35.52
C ARG A 393 -6.54 35.57 34.89
#